data_a45b85cb76a80cbb7582fe9109762de7
#
_entry.id   a45b85cb76a80cbb7582fe9109762de7
#
_cell.length_a   1.000
_cell.length_b   1.000
_cell.length_c   1.000
_cell.angle_alpha   90.00
_cell.angle_beta   90.00
_cell.angle_gamma   90.00
#
_symmetry.space_group_name_H-M   'P 1'
#
loop_
_entity.id
_entity.type
_entity.pdbx_description
1 polymer ?
#
loop_
_entity_poly.entity_id
_entity_poly.type
_entity_poly.pdbx_seq_one_letter_code
_entity_poly.pdbx_strand_id
1 'polypeptide(L)'
;MKSINFMGDNGFKKALESVGVTASSSISSEKISGCFKYVTADDMCIITGYCGDSHIEVLELPFELRGKKVIAVAGGAFAHLYDLKCAVISKDVVIIGRKAFYKCCSLVNVTIPESVRFIGEMAFCGCESLRFATIPDGVERILPFTFYNCDSLERADLPESVREIGESAFGFCSSMKEICLNENIVSIGNGAFQNCISLRELEIPTAMIEIAENAFTFCSGLEAISIPFGIEAVGDYAFFG
;
A
#
# COMPACT_ATOMS: atom_id res chain seq x y z
N MET A 1 -19.08 -23.81 9.18
CA MET A 1 -18.59 -22.91 8.12
C MET A 1 -17.69 -21.86 8.77
N LYS A 2 -16.37 -21.91 8.58
CA LYS A 2 -15.52 -20.80 8.97
C LYS A 2 -15.73 -19.73 7.90
N SER A 3 -16.53 -18.71 8.20
CA SER A 3 -16.60 -17.52 7.37
C SER A 3 -15.19 -16.96 7.25
N ILE A 4 -14.64 -16.90 6.05
CA ILE A 4 -13.39 -16.22 5.78
C ILE A 4 -13.63 -14.78 6.19
N ASN A 5 -12.97 -14.34 7.26
CA ASN A 5 -13.27 -13.08 7.90
C ASN A 5 -12.58 -11.94 7.14
N PHE A 6 -13.12 -11.56 5.97
CA PHE A 6 -12.80 -10.28 5.33
C PHE A 6 -13.31 -9.09 6.16
N MET A 7 -14.01 -9.37 7.30
CA MET A 7 -14.82 -8.41 8.05
C MET A 7 -14.01 -7.50 9.00
N GLY A 8 -12.70 -7.66 9.10
CA GLY A 8 -11.88 -6.75 9.90
C GLY A 8 -11.42 -5.49 9.16
N ASP A 9 -11.57 -5.46 7.83
CA ASP A 9 -11.12 -4.35 6.99
C ASP A 9 -12.33 -3.79 6.21
N ASN A 10 -12.92 -2.71 6.75
CA ASN A 10 -14.05 -2.03 6.12
C ASN A 10 -13.69 -1.44 4.75
N GLY A 11 -12.42 -1.06 4.53
CA GLY A 11 -11.94 -0.56 3.26
C GLY A 11 -11.92 -1.67 2.20
N PHE A 12 -11.37 -2.83 2.55
CA PHE A 12 -11.36 -4.00 1.68
C PHE A 12 -12.78 -4.43 1.28
N LYS A 13 -13.72 -4.43 2.25
CA LYS A 13 -15.12 -4.75 1.98
C LYS A 13 -15.77 -3.76 1.00
N LYS A 14 -15.60 -2.45 1.23
CA LYS A 14 -16.12 -1.40 0.32
C LYS A 14 -15.51 -1.54 -1.09
N ALA A 15 -14.22 -1.84 -1.17
CA ALA A 15 -13.56 -2.05 -2.43
C ALA A 15 -14.09 -3.29 -3.16
N LEU A 16 -14.40 -4.39 -2.47
CA LEU A 16 -15.07 -5.56 -3.05
C LEU A 16 -16.47 -5.20 -3.56
N GLU A 17 -17.23 -4.42 -2.79
CA GLU A 17 -18.57 -3.96 -3.20
C GLU A 17 -18.52 -3.10 -4.47
N SER A 18 -17.49 -2.29 -4.65
CA SER A 18 -17.30 -1.45 -5.86
C SER A 18 -17.05 -2.26 -7.13
N VAL A 19 -16.60 -3.50 -7.02
CA VAL A 19 -16.40 -4.43 -8.14
C VAL A 19 -17.47 -5.52 -8.22
N GLY A 20 -18.59 -5.35 -7.49
CA GLY A 20 -19.78 -6.20 -7.58
C GLY A 20 -19.79 -7.40 -6.62
N VAL A 21 -18.79 -7.55 -5.73
CA VAL A 21 -18.82 -8.57 -4.67
C VAL A 21 -19.58 -8.00 -3.47
N THR A 22 -20.82 -8.37 -3.31
CA THR A 22 -21.71 -7.84 -2.26
C THR A 22 -21.95 -8.86 -1.15
N ALA A 23 -22.67 -8.46 -0.11
CA ALA A 23 -23.08 -9.36 0.97
C ALA A 23 -23.97 -10.53 0.48
N SER A 24 -24.58 -10.40 -0.69
CA SER A 24 -25.37 -11.46 -1.35
C SER A 24 -24.54 -12.39 -2.23
N SER A 25 -23.27 -12.03 -2.53
CA SER A 25 -22.40 -12.89 -3.33
C SER A 25 -22.09 -14.20 -2.60
N SER A 26 -22.16 -15.30 -3.33
CA SER A 26 -21.87 -16.64 -2.80
C SER A 26 -20.35 -16.86 -2.72
N ILE A 27 -19.76 -16.67 -1.52
CA ILE A 27 -18.34 -16.92 -1.31
C ILE A 27 -18.10 -18.40 -1.03
N SER A 28 -17.23 -19.05 -1.83
CA SER A 28 -16.89 -20.45 -1.65
C SER A 28 -16.02 -20.69 -0.39
N SER A 29 -15.89 -21.94 0.02
CA SER A 29 -14.79 -22.34 0.90
C SER A 29 -13.43 -22.13 0.19
N GLU A 30 -12.36 -22.00 1.00
CA GLU A 30 -11.00 -21.87 0.46
C GLU A 30 -10.60 -23.10 -0.35
N LYS A 31 -9.96 -22.88 -1.47
CA LYS A 31 -9.50 -23.88 -2.45
C LYS A 31 -8.02 -23.67 -2.72
N ILE A 32 -7.39 -24.66 -3.35
CA ILE A 32 -5.99 -24.57 -3.80
C ILE A 32 -5.94 -24.85 -5.31
N SER A 33 -5.16 -24.02 -6.02
CA SER A 33 -4.79 -24.26 -7.43
C SER A 33 -3.34 -23.86 -7.63
N GLY A 34 -2.49 -24.83 -7.98
CA GLY A 34 -1.05 -24.63 -8.00
C GLY A 34 -0.55 -24.21 -6.61
N CYS A 35 0.15 -23.10 -6.54
CA CYS A 35 0.71 -22.54 -5.31
C CYS A 35 -0.22 -21.55 -4.59
N PHE A 36 -1.46 -21.35 -5.08
CA PHE A 36 -2.35 -20.32 -4.57
C PHE A 36 -3.53 -20.91 -3.80
N LYS A 37 -3.77 -20.38 -2.62
CA LYS A 37 -5.04 -20.52 -1.91
C LYS A 37 -5.97 -19.41 -2.37
N TYR A 38 -7.22 -19.74 -2.61
CA TYR A 38 -8.19 -18.78 -3.11
C TYR A 38 -9.62 -19.13 -2.71
N VAL A 39 -10.48 -18.15 -2.78
CA VAL A 39 -11.93 -18.28 -2.74
C VAL A 39 -12.54 -17.72 -4.01
N THR A 40 -13.76 -18.14 -4.32
CA THR A 40 -14.50 -17.55 -5.43
C THR A 40 -15.72 -16.82 -4.89
N ALA A 41 -16.00 -15.66 -5.50
CA ALA A 41 -17.21 -14.88 -5.29
C ALA A 41 -17.84 -14.71 -6.67
N ASP A 42 -18.94 -15.42 -6.92
CA ASP A 42 -19.58 -15.52 -8.23
C ASP A 42 -18.57 -15.94 -9.33
N ASP A 43 -18.32 -15.10 -10.35
CA ASP A 43 -17.35 -15.37 -11.42
C ASP A 43 -15.94 -14.81 -11.15
N MET A 44 -15.71 -14.32 -9.94
CA MET A 44 -14.47 -13.70 -9.53
C MET A 44 -13.69 -14.58 -8.55
N CYS A 45 -12.38 -14.34 -8.47
CA CYS A 45 -11.46 -15.06 -7.61
C CYS A 45 -10.67 -14.08 -6.74
N ILE A 46 -10.52 -14.42 -5.46
CA ILE A 46 -9.75 -13.67 -4.47
C ILE A 46 -8.65 -14.59 -3.98
N ILE A 47 -7.38 -14.23 -4.15
CA ILE A 47 -6.25 -14.99 -3.61
C ILE A 47 -6.18 -14.73 -2.11
N THR A 48 -6.21 -15.80 -1.32
CA THR A 48 -6.19 -15.75 0.14
C THR A 48 -4.85 -16.15 0.74
N GLY A 49 -3.95 -16.73 -0.06
CA GLY A 49 -2.63 -17.12 0.42
C GLY A 49 -1.77 -17.81 -0.62
N TYR A 50 -0.54 -18.02 -0.21
CA TYR A 50 0.47 -18.78 -0.95
C TYR A 50 0.80 -20.07 -0.19
N CYS A 51 0.92 -21.18 -0.87
CA CYS A 51 1.24 -22.49 -0.30
C CYS A 51 2.34 -23.23 -1.07
N GLY A 52 3.07 -22.52 -1.92
CA GLY A 52 4.25 -23.00 -2.61
C GLY A 52 5.50 -22.96 -1.74
N ASP A 53 6.65 -22.93 -2.40
CA ASP A 53 7.95 -22.82 -1.74
C ASP A 53 8.07 -21.47 -1.00
N SER A 54 8.38 -21.51 0.30
CA SER A 54 8.60 -20.31 1.11
C SER A 54 9.84 -19.50 0.70
N HIS A 55 10.76 -20.12 -0.05
CA HIS A 55 11.98 -19.50 -0.59
C HIS A 55 11.80 -18.98 -2.02
N ILE A 56 10.53 -18.73 -2.43
CA ILE A 56 10.24 -18.15 -3.73
C ILE A 56 10.87 -16.76 -3.88
N GLU A 57 11.61 -16.55 -4.97
CA GLU A 57 12.21 -15.25 -5.28
C GLU A 57 11.34 -14.40 -6.22
N VAL A 58 10.53 -15.02 -7.06
CA VAL A 58 9.67 -14.33 -8.03
C VAL A 58 8.24 -14.85 -7.91
N LEU A 59 7.32 -13.95 -7.67
CA LEU A 59 5.89 -14.23 -7.59
C LEU A 59 5.16 -13.57 -8.76
N GLU A 60 4.53 -14.36 -9.60
CA GLU A 60 3.63 -13.88 -10.64
C GLU A 60 2.20 -14.31 -10.32
N LEU A 61 1.31 -13.35 -10.12
CA LEU A 61 -0.10 -13.64 -9.88
C LEU A 61 -0.78 -14.03 -11.20
N PRO A 62 -1.51 -15.15 -11.22
CA PRO A 62 -2.28 -15.55 -12.40
C PRO A 62 -3.41 -14.54 -12.67
N PHE A 63 -3.76 -14.34 -13.94
CA PHE A 63 -4.91 -13.51 -14.30
C PHE A 63 -6.24 -14.25 -14.03
N GLU A 64 -6.22 -15.59 -14.01
CA GLU A 64 -7.37 -16.43 -13.69
C GLU A 64 -6.98 -17.68 -12.90
N LEU A 65 -7.90 -18.19 -12.10
CA LEU A 65 -7.83 -19.48 -11.44
C LEU A 65 -9.13 -20.25 -11.71
N ARG A 66 -8.96 -21.43 -12.40
CA ARG A 66 -10.11 -22.28 -12.76
C ARG A 66 -11.20 -21.58 -13.55
N GLY A 67 -10.83 -20.73 -14.51
CA GLY A 67 -11.74 -20.00 -15.38
C GLY A 67 -12.39 -18.78 -14.73
N LYS A 68 -11.93 -18.35 -13.55
CA LYS A 68 -12.42 -17.16 -12.84
C LYS A 68 -11.32 -16.11 -12.72
N LYS A 69 -11.64 -14.85 -13.03
CA LYS A 69 -10.67 -13.75 -12.98
C LYS A 69 -10.21 -13.49 -11.56
N VAL A 70 -8.90 -13.31 -11.39
CA VAL A 70 -8.30 -12.87 -10.12
C VAL A 70 -8.44 -11.37 -10.01
N ILE A 71 -9.29 -10.90 -9.10
CA ILE A 71 -9.60 -9.48 -8.90
C ILE A 71 -9.05 -8.89 -7.62
N ALA A 72 -8.65 -9.73 -6.67
CA ALA A 72 -8.19 -9.25 -5.37
C ALA A 72 -7.15 -10.18 -4.74
N VAL A 73 -6.27 -9.56 -3.96
CA VAL A 73 -5.36 -10.21 -3.03
C VAL A 73 -5.88 -9.91 -1.61
N ALA A 74 -6.21 -10.94 -0.87
CA ALA A 74 -6.71 -10.80 0.50
C ALA A 74 -5.61 -10.38 1.48
N GLY A 75 -6.02 -9.99 2.69
CA GLY A 75 -5.10 -9.59 3.74
C GLY A 75 -4.12 -10.70 4.11
N GLY A 76 -2.83 -10.36 4.18
CA GLY A 76 -1.75 -11.25 4.55
C GLY A 76 -1.43 -12.38 3.57
N ALA A 77 -1.99 -12.37 2.35
CA ALA A 77 -1.90 -13.48 1.40
C ALA A 77 -0.45 -13.89 1.08
N PHE A 78 0.48 -12.95 1.03
CA PHE A 78 1.91 -13.15 0.74
C PHE A 78 2.82 -12.62 1.85
N ALA A 79 2.27 -12.42 3.05
CA ALA A 79 3.07 -11.94 4.18
C ALA A 79 4.20 -12.91 4.53
N HIS A 80 5.37 -12.34 4.92
CA HIS A 80 6.53 -13.11 5.37
C HIS A 80 7.20 -14.00 4.32
N LEU A 81 7.00 -13.72 3.03
CA LEU A 81 7.83 -14.31 1.97
C LEU A 81 9.18 -13.55 1.95
N TYR A 82 10.06 -13.93 2.87
CA TYR A 82 11.30 -13.20 3.15
C TYR A 82 12.28 -13.18 1.97
N ASP A 83 12.29 -14.21 1.14
CA ASP A 83 13.19 -14.35 -0.02
C ASP A 83 12.60 -13.77 -1.32
N LEU A 84 11.35 -13.30 -1.28
CA LEU A 84 10.67 -12.73 -2.44
C LEU A 84 11.36 -11.44 -2.88
N LYS A 85 11.90 -11.44 -4.11
CA LYS A 85 12.61 -10.29 -4.71
C LYS A 85 11.75 -9.49 -5.68
N CYS A 86 10.84 -10.18 -6.36
CA CYS A 86 9.98 -9.55 -7.37
C CYS A 86 8.55 -10.09 -7.29
N ALA A 87 7.58 -9.19 -7.36
CA ALA A 87 6.15 -9.54 -7.44
C ALA A 87 5.49 -8.84 -8.62
N VAL A 88 4.85 -9.61 -9.49
CA VAL A 88 4.04 -9.11 -10.61
C VAL A 88 2.58 -9.39 -10.30
N ILE A 89 1.83 -8.32 -10.02
CA ILE A 89 0.40 -8.39 -9.74
C ILE A 89 -0.35 -8.38 -11.06
N SER A 90 -1.30 -9.30 -11.22
CA SER A 90 -2.07 -9.44 -12.46
C SER A 90 -2.91 -8.20 -12.78
N LYS A 91 -3.02 -7.88 -14.06
CA LYS A 91 -3.67 -6.68 -14.61
C LYS A 91 -5.16 -6.52 -14.26
N ASP A 92 -5.84 -7.57 -13.83
CA ASP A 92 -7.26 -7.52 -13.46
C ASP A 92 -7.47 -7.33 -11.94
N VAL A 93 -6.38 -7.29 -11.14
CA VAL A 93 -6.46 -7.07 -9.69
C VAL A 93 -6.82 -5.62 -9.41
N VAL A 94 -7.88 -5.42 -8.65
CA VAL A 94 -8.41 -4.11 -8.25
C VAL A 94 -8.09 -3.81 -6.78
N ILE A 95 -7.86 -4.85 -5.97
CA ILE A 95 -7.71 -4.73 -4.53
C ILE A 95 -6.47 -5.48 -4.05
N ILE A 96 -5.60 -4.78 -3.31
CA ILE A 96 -4.51 -5.34 -2.52
C ILE A 96 -4.89 -5.16 -1.05
N GLY A 97 -5.10 -6.26 -0.33
CA GLY A 97 -5.58 -6.24 1.05
C GLY A 97 -4.53 -5.84 2.08
N ARG A 98 -5.01 -5.63 3.31
CA ARG A 98 -4.18 -5.30 4.47
C ARG A 98 -3.05 -6.31 4.66
N LYS A 99 -1.79 -5.82 4.84
CA LYS A 99 -0.62 -6.70 5.04
C LYS A 99 -0.35 -7.70 3.91
N ALA A 100 -0.85 -7.49 2.70
CA ALA A 100 -0.74 -8.47 1.60
C ALA A 100 0.69 -8.92 1.35
N PHE A 101 1.68 -8.01 1.42
CA PHE A 101 3.12 -8.26 1.29
C PHE A 101 3.91 -7.85 2.54
N TYR A 102 3.26 -7.93 3.71
CA TYR A 102 3.87 -7.54 4.98
C TYR A 102 5.16 -8.32 5.26
N LYS A 103 6.27 -7.58 5.51
CA LYS A 103 7.59 -8.16 5.78
C LYS A 103 8.13 -9.09 4.68
N CYS A 104 7.88 -8.76 3.42
CA CYS A 104 8.65 -9.31 2.30
C CYS A 104 9.97 -8.55 2.22
N CYS A 105 10.90 -8.80 3.17
CA CYS A 105 12.08 -7.97 3.40
C CYS A 105 13.03 -7.89 2.19
N SER A 106 13.08 -8.93 1.36
CA SER A 106 13.91 -8.95 0.14
C SER A 106 13.20 -8.40 -1.10
N LEU A 107 11.94 -7.95 -1.00
CA LEU A 107 11.18 -7.46 -2.16
C LEU A 107 11.80 -6.16 -2.69
N VAL A 108 12.43 -6.25 -3.86
CA VAL A 108 13.08 -5.11 -4.54
C VAL A 108 12.12 -4.40 -5.47
N ASN A 109 11.28 -5.17 -6.18
CA ASN A 109 10.36 -4.63 -7.17
C ASN A 109 8.96 -5.24 -7.02
N VAL A 110 7.95 -4.39 -7.11
CA VAL A 110 6.54 -4.80 -7.24
C VAL A 110 5.91 -4.06 -8.41
N THR A 111 5.28 -4.81 -9.32
CA THR A 111 4.46 -4.22 -10.38
C THR A 111 3.02 -4.19 -9.93
N ILE A 112 2.52 -2.99 -9.61
CA ILE A 112 1.12 -2.73 -9.25
C ILE A 112 0.40 -2.30 -10.52
N PRO A 113 -0.64 -3.02 -10.98
CA PRO A 113 -1.30 -2.69 -12.25
C PRO A 113 -2.24 -1.49 -12.12
N GLU A 114 -2.49 -0.81 -13.25
CA GLU A 114 -3.37 0.36 -13.33
C GLU A 114 -4.84 0.08 -12.96
N SER A 115 -5.21 -1.18 -12.85
CA SER A 115 -6.54 -1.58 -12.38
C SER A 115 -6.74 -1.41 -10.87
N VAL A 116 -5.66 -1.34 -10.07
CA VAL A 116 -5.74 -1.26 -8.61
C VAL A 116 -6.38 0.08 -8.20
N ARG A 117 -7.34 -0.01 -7.27
CA ARG A 117 -8.07 1.12 -6.69
C ARG A 117 -7.96 1.17 -5.17
N PHE A 118 -7.54 0.07 -4.57
CA PHE A 118 -7.40 -0.02 -3.11
C PHE A 118 -6.12 -0.77 -2.73
N ILE A 119 -5.31 -0.13 -1.88
CA ILE A 119 -4.13 -0.70 -1.24
C ILE A 119 -4.36 -0.62 0.27
N GLY A 120 -4.43 -1.76 0.93
CA GLY A 120 -4.76 -1.87 2.35
C GLY A 120 -3.65 -1.40 3.29
N GLU A 121 -4.02 -1.16 4.55
CA GLU A 121 -3.07 -0.82 5.61
C GLU A 121 -1.92 -1.83 5.68
N MET A 122 -0.70 -1.34 5.89
CA MET A 122 0.50 -2.17 6.03
C MET A 122 0.75 -3.09 4.81
N ALA A 123 0.16 -2.83 3.65
CA ALA A 123 0.23 -3.75 2.51
C ALA A 123 1.68 -4.11 2.14
N PHE A 124 2.61 -3.16 2.22
CA PHE A 124 4.04 -3.32 1.93
C PHE A 124 4.93 -2.98 3.15
N CYS A 125 4.35 -2.92 4.36
CA CYS A 125 5.10 -2.60 5.57
C CYS A 125 6.24 -3.60 5.81
N GLY A 126 7.45 -3.11 6.00
CA GLY A 126 8.65 -3.92 6.20
C GLY A 126 9.20 -4.58 4.92
N CYS A 127 8.86 -4.05 3.75
CA CYS A 127 9.54 -4.40 2.49
C CYS A 127 10.85 -3.61 2.41
N GLU A 128 11.83 -3.98 3.23
CA GLU A 128 13.04 -3.21 3.49
C GLU A 128 13.90 -2.97 2.25
N SER A 129 13.84 -3.88 1.27
CA SER A 129 14.59 -3.78 0.00
C SER A 129 13.84 -3.10 -1.13
N LEU A 130 12.57 -2.69 -0.92
CA LEU A 130 11.76 -2.06 -1.97
C LEU A 130 12.32 -0.69 -2.34
N ARG A 131 12.66 -0.51 -3.64
CA ARG A 131 13.34 0.72 -4.08
C ARG A 131 12.40 1.77 -4.67
N PHE A 132 11.36 1.32 -5.35
CA PHE A 132 10.42 2.21 -6.05
C PHE A 132 8.99 1.72 -5.84
N ALA A 133 8.06 2.67 -5.69
CA ALA A 133 6.63 2.39 -5.63
C ALA A 133 5.89 3.34 -6.57
N THR A 134 5.27 2.80 -7.63
CA THR A 134 4.36 3.55 -8.49
C THR A 134 2.94 3.23 -8.08
N ILE A 135 2.23 4.25 -7.61
CA ILE A 135 0.83 4.12 -7.18
C ILE A 135 -0.07 4.38 -8.38
N PRO A 136 -0.99 3.46 -8.73
CA PRO A 136 -1.85 3.63 -9.91
C PRO A 136 -2.87 4.75 -9.76
N ASP A 137 -3.25 5.32 -10.89
CA ASP A 137 -4.37 6.26 -10.96
C ASP A 137 -5.67 5.63 -10.44
N GLY A 138 -6.39 6.41 -9.60
CA GLY A 138 -7.62 5.97 -8.95
C GLY A 138 -7.44 5.37 -7.55
N VAL A 139 -6.19 5.26 -7.05
CA VAL A 139 -5.93 5.12 -5.61
C VAL A 139 -6.07 6.51 -4.98
N GLU A 140 -7.06 6.70 -4.13
CA GLU A 140 -7.36 8.00 -3.53
C GLU A 140 -6.65 8.23 -2.19
N ARG A 141 -6.19 7.15 -1.54
CA ARG A 141 -5.62 7.21 -0.19
C ARG A 141 -4.43 6.25 -0.06
N ILE A 142 -3.35 6.74 0.49
CA ILE A 142 -2.29 5.88 1.03
C ILE A 142 -2.63 5.62 2.48
N LEU A 143 -3.02 4.38 2.80
CA LEU A 143 -3.51 4.01 4.12
C LEU A 143 -2.39 3.94 5.17
N PRO A 144 -2.71 3.94 6.49
CA PRO A 144 -1.70 3.91 7.53
C PRO A 144 -0.69 2.77 7.35
N PHE A 145 0.59 3.10 7.57
CA PHE A 145 1.72 2.17 7.53
C PHE A 145 1.92 1.42 6.20
N THR A 146 1.32 1.86 5.09
CA THR A 146 1.35 1.12 3.81
C THR A 146 2.78 0.78 3.39
N PHE A 147 3.73 1.73 3.47
CA PHE A 147 5.15 1.58 3.15
C PHE A 147 6.05 1.81 4.37
N TYR A 148 5.53 1.63 5.58
CA TYR A 148 6.31 1.79 6.80
C TYR A 148 7.51 0.84 6.83
N ASN A 149 8.70 1.38 7.17
CA ASN A 149 9.95 0.62 7.20
C ASN A 149 10.31 -0.03 5.86
N CYS A 150 10.07 0.71 4.75
CA CYS A 150 10.63 0.42 3.44
C CYS A 150 11.96 1.18 3.32
N ASP A 151 12.99 0.71 4.05
CA ASP A 151 14.25 1.40 4.27
C ASP A 151 14.96 1.83 2.98
N SER A 152 14.93 0.96 1.95
CA SER A 152 15.53 1.21 0.65
C SER A 152 14.66 2.02 -0.32
N LEU A 153 13.46 2.46 0.07
CA LEU A 153 12.55 3.17 -0.83
C LEU A 153 13.10 4.56 -1.16
N GLU A 154 13.58 4.70 -2.39
CA GLU A 154 14.20 5.94 -2.88
C GLU A 154 13.17 6.95 -3.39
N ARG A 155 12.06 6.46 -3.98
CA ARG A 155 11.01 7.28 -4.57
C ARG A 155 9.66 6.55 -4.55
N ALA A 156 8.60 7.32 -4.30
CA ALA A 156 7.22 6.90 -4.52
C ALA A 156 6.52 7.89 -5.46
N ASP A 157 5.97 7.37 -6.57
CA ASP A 157 5.20 8.16 -7.52
C ASP A 157 3.73 8.13 -7.12
N LEU A 158 3.21 9.29 -6.68
CA LEU A 158 1.82 9.47 -6.27
C LEU A 158 1.01 10.09 -7.41
N PRO A 159 -0.12 9.47 -7.82
CA PRO A 159 -0.98 10.03 -8.86
C PRO A 159 -1.82 11.21 -8.33
N GLU A 160 -2.40 11.97 -9.26
CA GLU A 160 -3.28 13.10 -8.94
C GLU A 160 -4.57 12.70 -8.20
N SER A 161 -4.89 11.40 -8.18
CA SER A 161 -6.04 10.87 -7.45
C SER A 161 -5.83 10.81 -5.94
N VAL A 162 -4.58 10.80 -5.46
CA VAL A 162 -4.28 10.72 -4.02
C VAL A 162 -4.63 12.03 -3.34
N ARG A 163 -5.49 11.93 -2.31
CA ARG A 163 -5.96 13.05 -1.48
C ARG A 163 -5.49 12.98 -0.04
N GLU A 164 -5.16 11.78 0.44
CA GLU A 164 -4.79 11.56 1.83
C GLU A 164 -3.60 10.61 1.94
N ILE A 165 -2.64 10.97 2.78
CA ILE A 165 -1.52 10.12 3.20
C ILE A 165 -1.73 9.81 4.68
N GLY A 166 -1.89 8.54 5.01
CA GLY A 166 -2.22 8.06 6.35
C GLY A 166 -1.06 8.13 7.34
N GLU A 167 -1.38 7.83 8.61
CA GLU A 167 -0.42 7.74 9.69
C GLU A 167 0.76 6.84 9.33
N SER A 168 1.99 7.34 9.53
CA SER A 168 3.25 6.62 9.29
C SER A 168 3.34 5.91 7.95
N ALA A 169 2.62 6.38 6.93
CA ALA A 169 2.50 5.68 5.64
C ALA A 169 3.85 5.45 4.95
N PHE A 170 4.79 6.39 5.08
CA PHE A 170 6.18 6.33 4.61
C PHE A 170 7.19 6.47 5.76
N GLY A 171 6.76 6.25 7.01
CA GLY A 171 7.67 6.31 8.15
C GLY A 171 8.83 5.32 8.00
N PHE A 172 10.05 5.75 8.33
CA PHE A 172 11.29 4.97 8.22
C PHE A 172 11.63 4.54 6.78
N CYS A 173 11.24 5.33 5.77
CA CYS A 173 11.77 5.23 4.42
C CYS A 173 13.10 6.01 4.35
N SER A 174 14.14 5.51 5.01
CA SER A 174 15.38 6.26 5.27
C SER A 174 16.15 6.64 3.99
N SER A 175 15.97 5.88 2.91
CA SER A 175 16.57 6.16 1.60
C SER A 175 15.75 7.08 0.71
N MET A 176 14.55 7.53 1.14
CA MET A 176 13.67 8.38 0.33
C MET A 176 14.33 9.75 0.08
N LYS A 177 14.64 10.02 -1.19
CA LYS A 177 15.34 11.25 -1.62
C LYS A 177 14.36 12.35 -2.03
N GLU A 178 13.26 11.94 -2.64
CA GLU A 178 12.23 12.84 -3.17
C GLU A 178 10.85 12.20 -3.09
N ILE A 179 9.86 13.04 -2.89
CA ILE A 179 8.45 12.71 -3.05
C ILE A 179 7.71 13.90 -3.62
N CYS A 180 7.00 13.69 -4.72
CA CYS A 180 6.14 14.72 -5.30
C CYS A 180 4.74 14.61 -4.69
N LEU A 181 4.40 15.55 -3.83
CA LEU A 181 3.06 15.68 -3.28
C LEU A 181 2.21 16.47 -4.28
N ASN A 182 1.19 15.84 -4.86
CA ASN A 182 0.29 16.53 -5.79
C ASN A 182 -0.61 17.54 -5.05
N GLU A 183 -1.10 18.56 -5.73
CA GLU A 183 -1.89 19.66 -5.17
C GLU A 183 -3.30 19.26 -4.67
N ASN A 184 -3.74 18.03 -4.96
CA ASN A 184 -5.03 17.51 -4.48
C ASN A 184 -4.93 16.88 -3.08
N ILE A 185 -3.73 16.73 -2.52
CA ILE A 185 -3.54 16.18 -1.18
C ILE A 185 -4.00 17.22 -0.16
N VAL A 186 -4.98 16.82 0.65
CA VAL A 186 -5.60 17.65 1.69
C VAL A 186 -5.17 17.26 3.10
N SER A 187 -4.56 16.08 3.28
CA SER A 187 -4.17 15.58 4.60
C SER A 187 -2.94 14.68 4.52
N ILE A 188 -2.01 14.92 5.44
CA ILE A 188 -0.85 14.09 5.73
C ILE A 188 -0.92 13.74 7.22
N GLY A 189 -0.99 12.44 7.54
CA GLY A 189 -1.21 11.94 8.90
C GLY A 189 0.02 12.02 9.80
N ASN A 190 -0.20 11.72 11.09
CA ASN A 190 0.84 11.74 12.10
C ASN A 190 2.02 10.84 11.71
N GLY A 191 3.24 11.37 11.80
CA GLY A 191 4.46 10.63 11.50
C GLY A 191 4.57 10.10 10.06
N ALA A 192 3.77 10.61 9.10
CA ALA A 192 3.68 10.05 7.76
C ALA A 192 5.02 9.88 7.06
N PHE A 193 5.98 10.77 7.31
CA PHE A 193 7.34 10.75 6.77
C PHE A 193 8.41 10.75 7.88
N GLN A 194 8.07 10.33 9.10
CA GLN A 194 9.05 10.28 10.18
C GLN A 194 10.28 9.44 9.79
N ASN A 195 11.48 9.90 10.13
CA ASN A 195 12.74 9.22 9.81
C ASN A 195 13.01 9.01 8.29
N CYS A 196 12.47 9.86 7.42
CA CYS A 196 12.89 9.96 6.03
C CYS A 196 14.18 10.80 5.95
N ILE A 197 15.29 10.26 6.47
CA ILE A 197 16.54 11.00 6.70
C ILE A 197 17.25 11.46 5.42
N SER A 198 16.92 10.90 4.28
CA SER A 198 17.51 11.27 2.97
C SER A 198 16.66 12.27 2.19
N LEU A 199 15.45 12.62 2.68
CA LEU A 199 14.56 13.57 2.03
C LEU A 199 15.17 14.98 2.07
N ARG A 200 15.33 15.63 0.90
CA ARG A 200 16.05 16.90 0.79
C ARG A 200 15.15 18.11 0.62
N GLU A 201 14.12 17.94 -0.17
CA GLU A 201 13.20 19.03 -0.52
C GLU A 201 11.77 18.55 -0.38
N LEU A 202 10.89 19.45 0.05
CA LEU A 202 9.48 19.16 0.22
C LEU A 202 8.65 20.40 -0.09
N GLU A 203 7.65 20.22 -0.92
CA GLU A 203 6.61 21.22 -1.17
C GLU A 203 5.31 20.74 -0.53
N ILE A 204 4.81 21.48 0.46
CA ILE A 204 3.52 21.19 1.10
C ILE A 204 2.40 21.64 0.16
N PRO A 205 1.43 20.78 -0.18
CA PRO A 205 0.32 21.13 -1.08
C PRO A 205 -0.51 22.30 -0.57
N THR A 206 -0.93 23.17 -1.49
CA THR A 206 -1.71 24.38 -1.16
C THR A 206 -3.12 24.08 -0.64
N ALA A 207 -3.64 22.86 -0.90
CA ALA A 207 -4.93 22.40 -0.38
C ALA A 207 -4.90 22.01 1.10
N MET A 208 -3.72 21.88 1.71
CA MET A 208 -3.58 21.54 3.12
C MET A 208 -3.82 22.76 4.01
N ILE A 209 -4.45 22.53 5.17
CA ILE A 209 -4.68 23.55 6.19
C ILE A 209 -3.91 23.29 7.49
N GLU A 210 -3.38 22.09 7.65
CA GLU A 210 -2.60 21.71 8.84
C GLU A 210 -1.46 20.76 8.49
N ILE A 211 -0.40 20.78 9.28
CA ILE A 211 0.70 19.81 9.26
C ILE A 211 0.58 19.01 10.55
N ALA A 212 0.39 17.68 10.42
CA ALA A 212 0.13 16.82 11.54
C ALA A 212 1.35 16.67 12.47
N GLU A 213 1.09 16.18 13.69
CA GLU A 213 2.11 15.85 14.68
C GLU A 213 3.14 14.86 14.12
N ASN A 214 4.42 15.09 14.37
CA ASN A 214 5.54 14.26 13.92
C ASN A 214 5.61 14.02 12.40
N ALA A 215 4.84 14.72 11.57
CA ALA A 215 4.71 14.39 10.13
C ALA A 215 6.06 14.22 9.42
N PHE A 216 7.06 15.05 9.76
CA PHE A 216 8.41 15.06 9.19
C PHE A 216 9.50 14.98 10.28
N THR A 217 9.19 14.41 11.43
CA THR A 217 10.14 14.24 12.53
C THR A 217 11.33 13.41 12.07
N PHE A 218 12.56 13.85 12.42
CA PHE A 218 13.82 13.24 12.02
C PHE A 218 14.04 13.14 10.50
N CYS A 219 13.44 14.03 9.70
CA CYS A 219 13.83 14.24 8.31
C CYS A 219 15.11 15.06 8.25
N SER A 220 16.21 14.57 8.86
CA SER A 220 17.43 15.35 9.07
C SER A 220 18.19 15.75 7.80
N GLY A 221 17.81 15.15 6.64
CA GLY A 221 18.32 15.54 5.32
C GLY A 221 17.60 16.72 4.69
N LEU A 222 16.51 17.22 5.31
CA LEU A 222 15.64 18.25 4.71
C LEU A 222 16.34 19.61 4.69
N GLU A 223 16.74 20.05 3.50
CA GLU A 223 17.45 21.31 3.25
C GLU A 223 16.49 22.46 2.94
N ALA A 224 15.35 22.14 2.32
CA ALA A 224 14.34 23.12 1.93
C ALA A 224 12.91 22.59 2.09
N ILE A 225 12.03 23.45 2.60
CA ILE A 225 10.59 23.20 2.68
C ILE A 225 9.81 24.43 2.25
N SER A 226 8.83 24.22 1.36
CA SER A 226 7.87 25.24 0.98
C SER A 226 6.55 25.02 1.75
N ILE A 227 6.19 25.97 2.61
CA ILE A 227 4.95 25.93 3.38
C ILE A 227 4.00 27.00 2.83
N PRO A 228 2.81 26.62 2.32
CA PRO A 228 1.86 27.59 1.77
C PRO A 228 1.21 28.46 2.85
N PHE A 229 0.75 29.66 2.47
CA PHE A 229 0.10 30.60 3.38
C PHE A 229 -1.19 30.06 4.03
N GLY A 230 -1.80 29.01 3.45
CA GLY A 230 -3.05 28.43 3.94
C GLY A 230 -2.91 27.55 5.18
N ILE A 231 -1.69 27.26 5.64
CA ILE A 231 -1.48 26.44 6.84
C ILE A 231 -1.86 27.25 8.09
N GLU A 232 -2.86 26.76 8.82
CA GLU A 232 -3.39 27.35 10.05
C GLU A 232 -2.78 26.74 11.31
N ALA A 233 -2.31 25.47 11.24
CA ALA A 233 -1.74 24.76 12.37
C ALA A 233 -0.55 23.89 11.98
N VAL A 234 0.43 23.82 12.89
CA VAL A 234 1.57 22.90 12.80
C VAL A 234 1.61 22.10 14.10
N GLY A 235 1.48 20.78 13.97
CA GLY A 235 1.46 19.85 15.09
C GLY A 235 2.81 19.75 15.81
N ASP A 236 2.77 19.21 17.02
CA ASP A 236 3.96 19.04 17.85
C ASP A 236 5.00 18.18 17.12
N TYR A 237 6.26 18.59 17.21
CA TYR A 237 7.41 17.88 16.63
C TYR A 237 7.33 17.67 15.12
N ALA A 238 6.48 18.38 14.39
CA ALA A 238 6.26 18.16 12.95
C ALA A 238 7.57 18.16 12.13
N PHE A 239 8.56 18.98 12.53
CA PHE A 239 9.89 19.12 11.88
C PHE A 239 11.04 18.95 12.88
N PHE A 240 10.84 18.20 13.94
CA PHE A 240 11.88 17.98 14.94
C PHE A 240 12.99 17.08 14.42
N GLY A 241 14.28 17.47 14.58
CA GLY A 241 15.46 16.65 14.31
C GLY A 241 16.38 17.18 13.22
#